data_da081eb4a23ed51cabf389c94bbeb351
#
_entry.id   da081eb4a23ed51cabf389c94bbeb351
#
_cell.length_a   1.000
_cell.length_b   1.000
_cell.length_c   1.000
_cell.angle_alpha   90.00
_cell.angle_beta   90.00
_cell.angle_gamma   90.00
#
_symmetry.space_group_name_H-M   'P 1'
#
loop_
_entity.id
_entity.type
_entity.pdbx_description
1 polymer ?
#
loop_
_entity_poly.entity_id
_entity_poly.type
_entity_poly.pdbx_seq_one_letter_code
_entity_poly.pdbx_strand_id
1 'polypeptide(L)'
;MGKRLLYQNSMEETLQQLLQDREQQLMQINRELQHLPGGSLHIRKRNGRIFVCEYSNGREKSVTREKDRVYRLTRKAYLERQAKKLKEECNWLKRSIAKFRKNSFRELDEEFLRKFNFLDLRRVCWDQKKYAWMTASYRKNTLYPENLKYATNWGIKMRSKSERTIGNKLEEYGVAYRYDSLVDLDLATVSPDFQILKPDWTIAFWEHFGKEGDPEYDKSNARKIE
;
A
#
# COMPACT_ATOMS: atom_id res chain seq x y z
N MET A 1 15.18 -1.44 -14.67
CA MET A 1 14.22 -0.80 -15.56
C MET A 1 12.81 -1.24 -15.18
N GLY A 2 11.93 -0.29 -14.96
CA GLY A 2 10.71 -0.39 -14.17
C GLY A 2 9.75 -1.55 -14.48
N LYS A 3 9.63 -2.44 -13.52
CA LYS A 3 8.75 -3.63 -13.56
C LYS A 3 7.25 -3.34 -13.44
N ARG A 4 6.81 -2.05 -13.43
CA ARG A 4 5.41 -1.66 -13.17
C ARG A 4 4.80 -0.71 -14.19
N LEU A 5 5.32 -0.67 -15.41
CA LEU A 5 4.84 0.24 -16.46
C LEU A 5 3.37 0.03 -16.85
N LEU A 6 2.81 -1.16 -16.65
CA LEU A 6 1.58 -1.57 -17.28
C LEU A 6 0.42 -1.88 -16.33
N TYR A 7 0.68 -2.19 -15.05
CA TYR A 7 -0.39 -2.60 -14.14
C TYR A 7 -0.15 -2.15 -12.70
N GLN A 8 -1.02 -1.28 -12.21
CA GLN A 8 -1.14 -1.03 -10.77
C GLN A 8 -1.89 -2.20 -10.14
N ASN A 9 -1.19 -3.05 -9.41
CA ASN A 9 -1.77 -4.23 -8.79
C ASN A 9 -2.36 -3.90 -7.41
N SER A 10 -3.30 -2.94 -7.37
CA SER A 10 -3.97 -2.49 -6.15
C SER A 10 -4.63 -3.66 -5.39
N MET A 11 -5.11 -4.66 -6.09
CA MET A 11 -5.73 -5.84 -5.48
C MET A 11 -4.69 -6.72 -4.76
N GLU A 12 -3.53 -6.98 -5.37
CA GLU A 12 -2.47 -7.76 -4.72
C GLU A 12 -1.96 -7.06 -3.47
N GLU A 13 -1.72 -5.75 -3.55
CA GLU A 13 -1.27 -4.93 -2.42
C GLU A 13 -2.31 -4.93 -1.29
N THR A 14 -3.59 -4.82 -1.62
CA THR A 14 -4.68 -4.89 -0.65
C THR A 14 -4.73 -6.25 0.05
N LEU A 15 -4.60 -7.37 -0.71
CA LEU A 15 -4.57 -8.71 -0.14
C LEU A 15 -3.34 -8.94 0.74
N GLN A 16 -2.18 -8.39 0.37
CA GLN A 16 -0.95 -8.47 1.16
C GLN A 16 -1.08 -7.69 2.47
N GLN A 17 -1.64 -6.49 2.43
CA GLN A 17 -1.88 -5.68 3.63
C GLN A 17 -2.84 -6.40 4.57
N LEU A 18 -3.95 -6.92 4.05
CA LEU A 18 -4.92 -7.69 4.84
C LEU A 18 -4.28 -8.92 5.49
N LEU A 19 -3.43 -9.65 4.76
CA LEU A 19 -2.69 -10.80 5.31
C LEU A 19 -1.78 -10.37 6.46
N GLN A 20 -1.06 -9.29 6.30
CA GLN A 20 -0.16 -8.75 7.33
C GLN A 20 -0.94 -8.38 8.60
N ASP A 21 -2.08 -7.72 8.45
CA ASP A 21 -2.94 -7.34 9.58
C ASP A 21 -3.48 -8.58 10.32
N ARG A 22 -3.90 -9.62 9.60
CA ARG A 22 -4.37 -10.87 10.19
C ARG A 22 -3.26 -11.65 10.90
N GLU A 23 -2.06 -11.68 10.35
CA GLU A 23 -0.88 -12.30 10.99
C GLU A 23 -0.49 -11.57 12.27
N GLN A 24 -0.56 -10.24 12.30
CA GLN A 24 -0.33 -9.45 13.51
C GLN A 24 -1.37 -9.75 14.59
N GLN A 25 -2.66 -9.80 14.23
CA GLN A 25 -3.73 -10.18 15.16
C GLN A 25 -3.52 -11.58 15.73
N LEU A 26 -3.16 -12.54 14.89
CA LEU A 26 -2.87 -13.92 15.31
C LEU A 26 -1.66 -13.97 16.28
N MET A 27 -0.64 -13.19 16.01
CA MET A 27 0.53 -13.08 16.90
C MET A 27 0.14 -12.52 18.27
N GLN A 28 -0.70 -11.48 18.33
CA GLN A 28 -1.18 -10.91 19.60
C GLN A 28 -2.00 -11.91 20.40
N ILE A 29 -2.92 -12.62 19.75
CA ILE A 29 -3.72 -13.67 20.39
C ILE A 29 -2.82 -14.79 20.94
N ASN A 30 -1.85 -15.24 20.18
CA ASN A 30 -0.93 -16.28 20.63
C ASN A 30 -0.10 -15.85 21.85
N ARG A 31 0.31 -14.57 21.91
CA ARG A 31 1.00 -14.02 23.09
C ARG A 31 0.06 -14.04 24.32
N GLU A 32 -1.19 -13.62 24.18
CA GLU A 32 -2.16 -13.65 25.28
C GLU A 32 -2.43 -15.08 25.75
N LEU A 33 -2.56 -16.05 24.84
CA LEU A 33 -2.76 -17.45 25.14
C LEU A 33 -1.65 -18.05 26.00
N GLN A 34 -0.39 -17.61 25.84
CA GLN A 34 0.74 -18.05 26.65
C GLN A 34 0.62 -17.69 28.14
N HIS A 35 -0.13 -16.63 28.47
CA HIS A 35 -0.37 -16.16 29.83
C HIS A 35 -1.65 -16.69 30.46
N LEU A 36 -2.43 -17.49 29.71
CA LEU A 36 -3.66 -18.09 30.19
C LEU A 36 -3.43 -19.49 30.77
N PRO A 37 -4.29 -19.94 31.70
CA PRO A 37 -4.11 -21.22 32.37
C PRO A 37 -4.13 -22.40 31.40
N GLY A 38 -3.39 -23.44 31.69
CA GLY A 38 -3.53 -24.75 31.03
C GLY A 38 -4.94 -25.34 31.20
N GLY A 39 -5.23 -26.41 30.47
CA GLY A 39 -6.53 -27.08 30.53
C GLY A 39 -7.58 -26.49 29.60
N SER A 40 -8.70 -27.15 29.52
CA SER A 40 -9.88 -26.78 28.73
C SER A 40 -11.14 -26.69 29.61
N LEU A 41 -12.10 -25.86 29.18
CA LEU A 41 -13.35 -25.66 29.90
C LEU A 41 -14.43 -26.61 29.38
N HIS A 42 -15.05 -27.35 30.29
CA HIS A 42 -16.21 -28.19 29.98
C HIS A 42 -17.41 -27.71 30.77
N ILE A 43 -18.56 -27.63 30.12
CA ILE A 43 -19.85 -27.26 30.76
C ILE A 43 -20.71 -28.48 30.85
N ARG A 44 -21.15 -28.82 32.07
CA ARG A 44 -22.12 -29.88 32.34
C ARG A 44 -23.43 -29.32 32.88
N LYS A 45 -24.53 -29.81 32.40
CA LYS A 45 -25.85 -29.53 32.97
C LYS A 45 -26.36 -30.75 33.70
N ARG A 46 -26.73 -30.59 34.97
CA ARG A 46 -27.33 -31.66 35.79
C ARG A 46 -28.45 -31.07 36.65
N ASN A 47 -29.63 -31.64 36.57
CA ASN A 47 -30.82 -31.18 37.33
C ASN A 47 -31.08 -29.68 37.21
N GLY A 48 -31.00 -29.13 35.99
CA GLY A 48 -31.20 -27.70 35.73
C GLY A 48 -30.04 -26.78 36.18
N ARG A 49 -29.04 -27.31 36.85
CA ARG A 49 -27.84 -26.54 37.29
C ARG A 49 -26.67 -26.68 36.34
N ILE A 50 -25.95 -25.60 36.17
CA ILE A 50 -24.74 -25.58 35.33
C ILE A 50 -23.51 -25.80 36.23
N PHE A 51 -22.71 -26.77 35.86
CA PHE A 51 -21.39 -27.05 36.45
C PHE A 51 -20.33 -26.77 35.43
N VAL A 52 -19.32 -25.98 35.84
CA VAL A 52 -18.16 -25.66 35.02
C VAL A 52 -17.01 -26.50 35.54
N CYS A 53 -16.41 -27.27 34.64
CA CYS A 53 -15.29 -28.14 34.94
C CYS A 53 -14.09 -27.77 34.11
N GLU A 54 -12.92 -27.83 34.68
CA GLU A 54 -11.62 -27.77 34.00
C GLU A 54 -11.11 -29.20 33.75
N TYR A 55 -10.73 -29.46 32.50
CA TYR A 55 -10.03 -30.69 32.15
C TYR A 55 -8.55 -30.39 31.89
N SER A 56 -7.65 -30.97 32.68
CA SER A 56 -6.21 -30.78 32.59
C SER A 56 -5.48 -32.05 33.03
N ASN A 57 -4.45 -32.45 32.30
CA ASN A 57 -3.62 -33.61 32.61
C ASN A 57 -4.40 -34.91 32.85
N GLY A 58 -5.43 -35.15 31.99
CA GLY A 58 -6.26 -36.36 32.10
C GLY A 58 -7.26 -36.37 33.27
N ARG A 59 -7.36 -35.29 34.02
CA ARG A 59 -8.27 -35.14 35.16
C ARG A 59 -9.26 -34.00 34.97
N GLU A 60 -10.46 -34.21 35.47
CA GLU A 60 -11.52 -33.20 35.49
C GLU A 60 -11.72 -32.70 36.93
N LYS A 61 -11.71 -31.38 37.10
CA LYS A 61 -11.97 -30.70 38.39
C LYS A 61 -13.11 -29.71 38.21
N SER A 62 -14.06 -29.69 39.14
CA SER A 62 -15.10 -28.66 39.16
C SER A 62 -14.47 -27.31 39.61
N VAL A 63 -14.69 -26.29 38.78
CA VAL A 63 -14.22 -24.89 39.02
C VAL A 63 -15.42 -23.93 39.09
N THR A 64 -16.65 -24.43 39.21
CA THR A 64 -17.90 -23.63 39.21
C THR A 64 -17.85 -22.45 40.18
N ARG A 65 -17.21 -22.59 41.34
CA ARG A 65 -17.11 -21.55 42.38
C ARG A 65 -15.91 -20.62 42.20
N GLU A 66 -14.94 -21.01 41.37
CA GLU A 66 -13.70 -20.27 41.11
C GLU A 66 -13.93 -19.29 39.93
N LYS A 67 -14.66 -18.20 40.15
CA LYS A 67 -15.13 -17.27 39.10
C LYS A 67 -13.98 -16.79 38.22
N ASP A 68 -12.88 -16.35 38.80
CA ASP A 68 -11.71 -15.86 38.03
C ASP A 68 -11.14 -16.97 37.15
N ARG A 69 -11.00 -18.17 37.67
CA ARG A 69 -10.54 -19.34 36.89
C ARG A 69 -11.45 -19.63 35.71
N VAL A 70 -12.77 -19.57 35.90
CA VAL A 70 -13.80 -19.74 34.86
C VAL A 70 -13.64 -18.68 33.79
N TYR A 71 -13.50 -17.40 34.15
CA TYR A 71 -13.33 -16.31 33.17
C TYR A 71 -12.05 -16.50 32.35
N ARG A 72 -10.92 -16.83 32.99
CA ARG A 72 -9.65 -17.04 32.30
C ARG A 72 -9.68 -18.23 31.34
N LEU A 73 -10.30 -19.34 31.73
CA LEU A 73 -10.50 -20.51 30.85
C LEU A 73 -11.48 -20.20 29.71
N THR A 74 -12.54 -19.44 29.98
CA THR A 74 -13.48 -18.97 28.92
C THR A 74 -12.77 -18.05 27.94
N ARG A 75 -11.95 -17.11 28.42
CA ARG A 75 -11.13 -16.23 27.57
C ARG A 75 -10.23 -17.06 26.67
N LYS A 76 -9.54 -18.05 27.24
CA LYS A 76 -8.71 -18.99 26.48
C LYS A 76 -9.48 -19.68 25.38
N ALA A 77 -10.63 -20.32 25.71
CA ALA A 77 -11.45 -21.00 24.71
C ALA A 77 -11.95 -20.08 23.59
N TYR A 78 -12.24 -18.83 23.91
CA TYR A 78 -12.59 -17.80 22.94
C TYR A 78 -11.43 -17.47 22.00
N LEU A 79 -10.23 -17.21 22.57
CA LEU A 79 -9.04 -16.86 21.82
C LEU A 79 -8.55 -18.02 20.94
N GLU A 80 -8.63 -19.27 21.42
CA GLU A 80 -8.31 -20.44 20.62
C GLU A 80 -9.19 -20.56 19.38
N ARG A 81 -10.50 -20.27 19.52
CA ARG A 81 -11.42 -20.24 18.38
C ARG A 81 -11.12 -19.11 17.41
N GLN A 82 -10.79 -17.91 17.94
CA GLN A 82 -10.39 -16.79 17.10
C GLN A 82 -9.09 -17.10 16.35
N ALA A 83 -8.06 -17.63 17.05
CA ALA A 83 -6.79 -18.02 16.46
C ALA A 83 -6.98 -19.04 15.33
N LYS A 84 -7.88 -20.05 15.53
CA LYS A 84 -8.21 -21.01 14.48
C LYS A 84 -8.79 -20.35 13.25
N LYS A 85 -9.77 -19.48 13.40
CA LYS A 85 -10.40 -18.75 12.28
C LYS A 85 -9.40 -17.84 11.55
N LEU A 86 -8.60 -17.07 12.30
CA LEU A 86 -7.58 -16.21 11.70
C LEU A 86 -6.53 -17.03 10.93
N LYS A 87 -6.14 -18.19 11.44
CA LYS A 87 -5.20 -19.07 10.75
C LYS A 87 -5.78 -19.62 9.43
N GLU A 88 -7.06 -19.97 9.43
CA GLU A 88 -7.78 -20.37 8.22
C GLU A 88 -7.84 -19.23 7.21
N GLU A 89 -8.17 -18.01 7.67
CA GLU A 89 -8.21 -16.79 6.85
C GLU A 89 -6.83 -16.44 6.26
N CYS A 90 -5.76 -16.48 7.08
CA CYS A 90 -4.38 -16.28 6.58
C CYS A 90 -4.01 -17.30 5.50
N ASN A 91 -4.36 -18.57 5.69
CA ASN A 91 -4.08 -19.61 4.71
C ASN A 91 -4.85 -19.38 3.40
N TRP A 92 -6.11 -18.94 3.49
CA TRP A 92 -6.91 -18.57 2.33
C TRP A 92 -6.31 -17.38 1.60
N LEU A 93 -5.93 -16.31 2.31
CA LEU A 93 -5.27 -15.13 1.73
C LEU A 93 -3.97 -15.50 1.03
N LYS A 94 -3.10 -16.32 1.63
CA LYS A 94 -1.85 -16.81 1.01
C LYS A 94 -2.11 -17.54 -0.30
N ARG A 95 -3.10 -18.42 -0.34
CA ARG A 95 -3.48 -19.14 -1.57
C ARG A 95 -4.05 -18.20 -2.62
N SER A 96 -4.89 -17.24 -2.20
CA SER A 96 -5.49 -16.24 -3.10
C SER A 96 -4.42 -15.34 -3.73
N ILE A 97 -3.45 -14.87 -2.95
CA ILE A 97 -2.31 -14.09 -3.45
C ILE A 97 -1.49 -14.90 -4.45
N ALA A 98 -1.18 -16.17 -4.12
CA ALA A 98 -0.41 -17.04 -5.01
C ALA A 98 -1.15 -17.30 -6.34
N LYS A 99 -2.47 -17.57 -6.26
CA LYS A 99 -3.33 -17.76 -7.44
C LYS A 99 -3.44 -16.47 -8.26
N PHE A 100 -3.58 -15.33 -7.59
CA PHE A 100 -3.64 -14.03 -8.24
C PHE A 100 -2.34 -13.74 -9.01
N ARG A 101 -1.18 -13.98 -8.39
CA ARG A 101 0.14 -13.81 -9.02
C ARG A 101 0.29 -14.69 -10.28
N LYS A 102 -0.08 -15.95 -10.16
CA LYS A 102 0.01 -16.90 -11.28
C LYS A 102 -0.88 -16.53 -12.47
N ASN A 103 -2.05 -15.93 -12.20
CA ASN A 103 -3.03 -15.58 -13.22
C ASN A 103 -3.02 -14.07 -13.55
N SER A 104 -2.07 -13.31 -13.00
CA SER A 104 -1.98 -11.88 -13.28
C SER A 104 -1.33 -11.65 -14.66
N PHE A 105 -1.69 -10.53 -15.29
CA PHE A 105 -1.02 -10.08 -16.52
C PHE A 105 0.46 -9.73 -16.32
N ARG A 106 0.99 -9.83 -15.11
CA ARG A 106 2.36 -9.47 -14.77
C ARG A 106 3.40 -10.33 -15.52
N GLU A 107 3.17 -11.64 -15.64
CA GLU A 107 4.09 -12.52 -16.39
C GLU A 107 4.05 -12.20 -17.87
N LEU A 108 2.85 -11.96 -18.41
CA LEU A 108 2.68 -11.52 -19.80
C LEU A 108 3.40 -10.18 -20.02
N ASP A 109 3.28 -9.25 -19.09
CA ASP A 109 3.93 -7.95 -19.15
C ASP A 109 5.46 -8.08 -19.14
N GLU A 110 6.04 -8.91 -18.27
CA GLU A 110 7.49 -9.09 -18.19
C GLU A 110 8.08 -9.74 -19.45
N GLU A 111 7.39 -10.70 -20.04
CA GLU A 111 7.80 -11.33 -21.30
C GLU A 111 7.68 -10.33 -22.47
N PHE A 112 6.56 -9.63 -22.54
CA PHE A 112 6.30 -8.63 -23.56
C PHE A 112 7.33 -7.48 -23.48
N LEU A 113 7.60 -6.97 -22.28
CA LEU A 113 8.59 -5.92 -22.05
C LEU A 113 10.01 -6.34 -22.50
N ARG A 114 10.39 -7.59 -22.23
CA ARG A 114 11.70 -8.11 -22.69
C ARG A 114 11.80 -8.20 -24.21
N LYS A 115 10.75 -8.67 -24.84
CA LYS A 115 10.70 -8.88 -26.30
C LYS A 115 10.70 -7.57 -27.08
N PHE A 116 10.03 -6.54 -26.55
CA PHE A 116 9.79 -5.27 -27.22
C PHE A 116 10.47 -4.09 -26.55
N ASN A 117 11.56 -4.29 -25.81
CA ASN A 117 12.27 -3.25 -25.05
C ASN A 117 12.89 -2.14 -25.91
N PHE A 118 12.93 -2.30 -27.21
CA PHE A 118 13.40 -1.32 -28.19
C PHE A 118 12.32 -0.31 -28.60
N LEU A 119 11.06 -0.51 -28.16
CA LEU A 119 9.93 0.38 -28.43
C LEU A 119 9.58 1.23 -27.19
N ASP A 120 8.96 2.38 -27.41
CA ASP A 120 8.24 3.08 -26.34
C ASP A 120 6.94 2.34 -26.02
N LEU A 121 7.01 1.42 -25.07
CA LEU A 121 5.90 0.57 -24.70
C LEU A 121 4.72 1.33 -24.09
N ARG A 122 4.92 2.57 -23.62
CA ARG A 122 3.83 3.44 -23.16
C ARG A 122 2.83 3.69 -24.28
N ARG A 123 3.32 3.87 -25.53
CA ARG A 123 2.47 4.05 -26.70
C ARG A 123 1.58 2.82 -27.01
N VAL A 124 2.05 1.63 -26.62
CA VAL A 124 1.35 0.37 -26.88
C VAL A 124 0.40 0.00 -25.73
N CYS A 125 0.84 0.20 -24.51
CA CYS A 125 0.21 -0.38 -23.33
C CYS A 125 -0.64 0.61 -22.54
N TRP A 126 -0.41 1.91 -22.72
CA TRP A 126 -1.22 2.93 -22.07
C TRP A 126 -2.48 3.23 -22.86
N ASP A 127 -3.49 3.74 -22.15
CA ASP A 127 -4.59 4.41 -22.81
C ASP A 127 -4.07 5.52 -23.73
N GLN A 128 -4.62 5.59 -24.95
CA GLN A 128 -4.10 6.49 -25.97
C GLN A 128 -4.24 7.97 -25.60
N LYS A 129 -5.32 8.34 -24.87
CA LYS A 129 -5.50 9.72 -24.40
C LYS A 129 -4.45 10.06 -23.33
N LYS A 130 -4.17 9.13 -22.41
CA LYS A 130 -3.14 9.27 -21.39
C LYS A 130 -1.75 9.47 -22.02
N TYR A 131 -1.41 8.63 -23.00
CA TYR A 131 -0.14 8.74 -23.72
C TYR A 131 -0.07 10.08 -24.48
N ALA A 132 -1.14 10.44 -25.22
CA ALA A 132 -1.20 11.68 -25.95
C ALA A 132 -1.08 12.91 -25.03
N TRP A 133 -1.76 12.91 -23.87
CA TRP A 133 -1.65 13.99 -22.90
C TRP A 133 -0.21 14.16 -22.40
N MET A 134 0.46 13.07 -22.05
CA MET A 134 1.82 13.12 -21.51
C MET A 134 2.85 13.59 -22.55
N THR A 135 2.69 13.16 -23.81
CA THR A 135 3.66 13.42 -24.90
C THR A 135 3.36 14.67 -25.70
N ALA A 136 2.17 15.25 -25.55
CA ALA A 136 1.82 16.51 -26.18
C ALA A 136 2.76 17.64 -25.75
N SER A 137 3.04 18.55 -26.67
CA SER A 137 3.76 19.78 -26.34
C SER A 137 3.01 20.59 -25.29
N TYR A 138 3.74 21.12 -24.33
CA TYR A 138 3.20 22.01 -23.30
C TYR A 138 4.18 23.14 -23.02
N ARG A 139 3.69 24.25 -22.47
CA ARG A 139 4.52 25.39 -22.07
C ARG A 139 5.35 24.96 -20.87
N LYS A 140 6.68 25.00 -21.00
CA LYS A 140 7.62 24.71 -19.92
C LYS A 140 8.19 25.99 -19.36
N ASN A 141 8.54 25.95 -18.08
CA ASN A 141 9.36 26.99 -17.49
C ASN A 141 10.75 26.97 -18.14
N THR A 142 11.13 28.11 -18.69
CA THR A 142 12.42 28.30 -19.40
C THR A 142 13.48 28.96 -18.53
N LEU A 143 13.16 29.28 -17.27
CA LEU A 143 14.11 29.89 -16.35
C LEU A 143 15.18 28.87 -15.94
N TYR A 144 16.44 29.28 -15.95
CA TYR A 144 17.59 28.49 -15.50
C TYR A 144 17.70 27.11 -16.18
N PRO A 145 17.74 27.02 -17.52
CA PRO A 145 17.78 25.76 -18.26
C PRO A 145 19.05 24.94 -17.94
N GLU A 146 20.12 25.59 -17.50
CA GLU A 146 21.39 24.98 -17.07
C GLU A 146 21.21 24.08 -15.82
N ASN A 147 20.14 24.27 -15.07
CA ASN A 147 19.83 23.44 -13.89
C ASN A 147 19.14 22.11 -14.25
N LEU A 148 18.68 21.91 -15.47
CA LEU A 148 18.07 20.67 -15.96
C LEU A 148 19.13 19.57 -16.19
N LYS A 149 19.70 19.02 -15.10
CA LYS A 149 20.87 18.11 -15.11
C LYS A 149 20.52 16.64 -14.85
N TYR A 150 19.40 16.36 -14.20
CA TYR A 150 19.11 15.02 -13.67
C TYR A 150 18.04 14.32 -14.50
N ALA A 151 18.46 13.44 -15.43
CA ALA A 151 17.52 12.69 -16.26
C ALA A 151 16.84 11.56 -15.47
N THR A 152 15.52 11.42 -15.65
CA THR A 152 14.74 10.28 -15.19
C THR A 152 14.93 9.07 -16.09
N ASN A 153 14.34 7.92 -15.73
CA ASN A 153 14.34 6.70 -16.55
C ASN A 153 13.70 6.91 -17.93
N TRP A 154 12.73 7.83 -18.05
CA TRP A 154 12.11 8.20 -19.33
C TRP A 154 12.87 9.33 -20.07
N GLY A 155 14.00 9.76 -19.52
CA GLY A 155 14.85 10.79 -20.13
C GLY A 155 14.38 12.24 -19.87
N ILE A 156 13.42 12.47 -18.99
CA ILE A 156 12.96 13.80 -18.62
C ILE A 156 14.00 14.44 -17.72
N LYS A 157 14.57 15.57 -18.13
CA LYS A 157 15.56 16.30 -17.35
C LYS A 157 14.89 17.14 -16.27
N MET A 158 15.42 17.05 -15.05
CA MET A 158 14.92 17.71 -13.84
C MET A 158 16.01 18.57 -13.19
N ARG A 159 15.62 19.50 -12.32
CA ARG A 159 16.52 20.48 -11.70
C ARG A 159 17.24 19.92 -10.48
N SER A 160 16.63 18.98 -9.76
CA SER A 160 17.21 18.41 -8.55
C SER A 160 17.22 16.86 -8.55
N LYS A 161 18.05 16.28 -7.65
CA LYS A 161 18.09 14.83 -7.42
C LYS A 161 16.80 14.33 -6.80
N SER A 162 16.18 15.13 -5.93
CA SER A 162 14.91 14.79 -5.26
C SER A 162 13.79 14.69 -6.29
N GLU A 163 13.63 15.68 -7.15
CA GLU A 163 12.64 15.67 -8.23
C GLU A 163 12.84 14.48 -9.17
N ARG A 164 14.11 14.18 -9.56
CA ARG A 164 14.41 12.97 -10.33
C ARG A 164 13.94 11.70 -9.62
N THR A 165 14.13 11.61 -8.30
CA THR A 165 13.69 10.45 -7.53
C THR A 165 12.18 10.33 -7.54
N ILE A 166 11.46 11.45 -7.39
CA ILE A 166 9.99 11.50 -7.49
C ILE A 166 9.57 11.10 -8.92
N GLY A 167 10.17 11.70 -9.95
CA GLY A 167 9.88 11.37 -11.34
C GLY A 167 10.08 9.89 -11.65
N ASN A 168 11.21 9.30 -11.21
CA ASN A 168 11.45 7.86 -11.36
C ASN A 168 10.38 7.01 -10.66
N LYS A 169 9.87 7.45 -9.50
CA LYS A 169 8.77 6.76 -8.83
C LYS A 169 7.46 6.88 -9.60
N LEU A 170 7.11 8.05 -10.08
CA LEU A 170 5.96 8.23 -10.95
C LEU A 170 6.04 7.32 -12.20
N GLU A 171 7.23 7.22 -12.80
CA GLU A 171 7.52 6.36 -13.94
C GLU A 171 7.42 4.86 -13.59
N GLU A 172 7.93 4.47 -12.42
CA GLU A 172 7.83 3.08 -11.91
C GLU A 172 6.36 2.66 -11.73
N TYR A 173 5.51 3.57 -11.28
CA TYR A 173 4.08 3.32 -11.11
C TYR A 173 3.25 3.59 -12.37
N GLY A 174 3.88 3.94 -13.48
CA GLY A 174 3.20 4.22 -14.75
C GLY A 174 2.27 5.42 -14.67
N VAL A 175 2.57 6.39 -13.82
CA VAL A 175 1.80 7.62 -13.66
C VAL A 175 2.20 8.62 -14.75
N ALA A 176 1.22 9.14 -15.50
CA ALA A 176 1.48 10.18 -16.49
C ALA A 176 1.67 11.52 -15.78
N TYR A 177 2.75 12.21 -16.09
CA TYR A 177 3.06 13.53 -15.52
C TYR A 177 3.71 14.46 -16.55
N ARG A 178 3.63 15.75 -16.29
CA ARG A 178 4.42 16.81 -16.95
C ARG A 178 5.28 17.48 -15.88
N TYR A 179 6.53 17.74 -16.22
CA TYR A 179 7.47 18.35 -15.32
C TYR A 179 7.68 19.83 -15.67
N ASP A 180 7.69 20.70 -14.64
CA ASP A 180 7.97 22.15 -14.75
C ASP A 180 7.07 22.85 -15.79
N SER A 181 5.78 22.49 -15.82
CA SER A 181 4.80 23.03 -16.75
C SER A 181 4.24 24.36 -16.27
N LEU A 182 4.14 25.33 -17.17
CA LEU A 182 3.48 26.61 -16.89
C LEU A 182 1.96 26.42 -16.92
N VAL A 183 1.30 26.81 -15.84
CA VAL A 183 -0.15 26.75 -15.66
C VAL A 183 -0.67 28.17 -15.41
N ASP A 184 -1.59 28.61 -16.25
CA ASP A 184 -2.23 29.89 -16.06
C ASP A 184 -3.41 29.71 -15.08
N LEU A 185 -3.35 30.42 -13.97
CA LEU A 185 -4.44 30.61 -13.02
C LEU A 185 -5.04 32.01 -13.25
N ASP A 186 -6.22 32.27 -12.67
CA ASP A 186 -6.93 33.54 -12.89
C ASP A 186 -6.09 34.81 -12.63
N LEU A 187 -5.19 34.73 -11.65
CA LEU A 187 -4.38 35.89 -11.21
C LEU A 187 -2.88 35.73 -11.46
N ALA A 188 -2.39 34.55 -11.84
CA ALA A 188 -0.95 34.30 -12.01
C ALA A 188 -0.65 33.08 -12.89
N THR A 189 0.53 33.07 -13.52
CA THR A 189 1.08 31.87 -14.12
C THR A 189 2.02 31.22 -13.11
N VAL A 190 1.77 29.96 -12.78
CA VAL A 190 2.58 29.17 -11.85
C VAL A 190 3.28 28.00 -12.57
N SER A 191 4.37 27.52 -11.99
CA SER A 191 5.09 26.35 -12.49
C SER A 191 5.25 25.34 -11.37
N PRO A 192 4.30 24.41 -11.17
CA PRO A 192 4.49 23.33 -10.22
C PRO A 192 5.57 22.36 -10.70
N ASP A 193 6.27 21.72 -9.77
CA ASP A 193 7.27 20.71 -10.11
C ASP A 193 6.67 19.60 -10.97
N PHE A 194 5.49 19.10 -10.58
CA PHE A 194 4.79 18.06 -11.34
C PHE A 194 3.31 18.38 -11.53
N GLN A 195 2.87 18.20 -12.75
CA GLN A 195 1.47 18.16 -13.13
C GLN A 195 1.11 16.69 -13.41
N ILE A 196 0.23 16.10 -12.60
CA ILE A 196 -0.07 14.66 -12.59
C ILE A 196 -1.48 14.43 -13.16
N LEU A 197 -1.60 13.55 -14.15
CA LEU A 197 -2.88 13.10 -14.66
C LEU A 197 -3.43 11.97 -13.79
N LYS A 198 -4.55 12.24 -13.10
CA LYS A 198 -5.23 11.22 -12.28
C LYS A 198 -6.07 10.26 -13.12
N PRO A 199 -6.45 9.08 -12.57
CA PRO A 199 -7.30 8.11 -13.28
C PRO A 199 -8.69 8.65 -13.69
N ASP A 200 -9.21 9.63 -12.97
CA ASP A 200 -10.47 10.31 -13.26
C ASP A 200 -10.33 11.45 -14.29
N TRP A 201 -9.17 11.55 -14.93
CA TRP A 201 -8.81 12.58 -15.92
C TRP A 201 -8.69 14.01 -15.36
N THR A 202 -8.74 14.17 -14.06
CA THR A 202 -8.43 15.45 -13.41
C THR A 202 -6.92 15.60 -13.23
N ILE A 203 -6.47 16.84 -13.06
CA ILE A 203 -5.06 17.17 -12.86
C ILE A 203 -4.81 17.45 -11.38
N ALA A 204 -3.73 16.87 -10.86
CA ALA A 204 -3.17 17.25 -9.56
C ALA A 204 -1.83 17.95 -9.77
N PHE A 205 -1.55 18.92 -8.93
CA PHE A 205 -0.26 19.58 -8.87
C PHE A 205 0.52 19.06 -7.67
N TRP A 206 1.83 18.81 -7.86
CA TRP A 206 2.73 18.41 -6.80
C TRP A 206 3.92 19.35 -6.78
N GLU A 207 4.16 19.95 -5.64
CA GLU A 207 5.35 20.77 -5.35
C GLU A 207 6.21 20.04 -4.31
N HIS A 208 7.51 19.98 -4.54
CA HIS A 208 8.48 19.36 -3.64
C HIS A 208 9.26 20.42 -2.87
N PHE A 209 8.96 20.60 -1.62
CA PHE A 209 9.65 21.54 -0.73
C PHE A 209 10.95 20.93 -0.22
N GLY A 210 12.08 21.25 -0.88
CA GLY A 210 13.38 20.62 -0.62
C GLY A 210 14.24 21.30 0.45
N LYS A 211 13.84 22.47 0.97
CA LYS A 211 14.64 23.28 1.91
C LYS A 211 13.76 23.87 3.02
N GLU A 212 13.00 23.00 3.71
CA GLU A 212 12.25 23.43 4.90
C GLU A 212 13.19 24.01 5.94
N GLY A 213 12.83 25.20 6.50
CA GLY A 213 13.61 25.90 7.53
C GLY A 213 14.52 27.03 6.99
N ASP A 214 14.53 27.31 5.68
CA ASP A 214 15.12 28.50 5.11
C ASP A 214 14.06 29.63 5.03
N PRO A 215 14.18 30.74 5.80
CA PRO A 215 13.14 31.77 5.87
C PRO A 215 12.79 32.46 4.54
N GLU A 216 13.76 32.57 3.61
CA GLU A 216 13.49 33.14 2.28
C GLU A 216 12.79 32.13 1.38
N TYR A 217 13.15 30.86 1.51
CA TYR A 217 12.53 29.77 0.78
C TYR A 217 11.09 29.52 1.28
N ASP A 218 10.86 29.57 2.58
CA ASP A 218 9.53 29.40 3.19
C ASP A 218 8.56 30.53 2.79
N LYS A 219 9.03 31.78 2.69
CA LYS A 219 8.24 32.91 2.16
C LYS A 219 7.88 32.76 0.67
N SER A 220 8.80 32.21 -0.11
CA SER A 220 8.55 31.91 -1.52
C SER A 220 7.53 30.80 -1.70
N ASN A 221 7.56 29.78 -0.83
CA ASN A 221 6.66 28.63 -0.85
C ASN A 221 5.25 28.99 -0.39
N ALA A 222 5.11 29.85 0.63
CA ALA A 222 3.80 30.33 1.09
C ALA A 222 3.01 31.00 -0.04
N ARG A 223 3.67 31.77 -0.92
CA ARG A 223 3.05 32.40 -2.10
C ARG A 223 2.58 31.43 -3.20
N LYS A 224 3.09 30.18 -3.17
CA LYS A 224 2.70 29.15 -4.15
C LYS A 224 1.51 28.32 -3.67
N ILE A 225 1.17 28.40 -2.38
CA ILE A 225 0.09 27.63 -1.74
C ILE A 225 -1.20 28.47 -1.64
N GLU A 226 -1.10 29.79 -1.62
CA GLU A 226 -2.25 30.72 -1.71
C GLU A 226 -2.77 30.84 -3.15
#